data_96723d0db424f46dec700b44773d40a8
#
_entry.id   96723d0db424f46dec700b44773d40a8
#
_cell.length_a   1.000
_cell.length_b   1.000
_cell.length_c   1.000
_cell.angle_alpha   90.00
_cell.angle_beta   90.00
_cell.angle_gamma   90.00
#
_symmetry.space_group_name_H-M   'P 1'
#
loop_
_entity.id
_entity.type
_entity.pdbx_description
1 polymer ?
#
loop_
_entity_poly.entity_id
_entity_poly.type
_entity_poly.pdbx_seq_one_letter_code
_entity_poly.pdbx_strand_id
1 'polypeptide(L)'
;QVTAADGSSSAYTDIAAAIAAADGGTVKLLANAGEITIGSPLKLDLNGKTAAKLTVTGDVTLASLLPEGCAFKSGSTWITDLTGTELTNVSMAKLPIKSMDYETKMSMTYGGMGTLLVKVTKEPGTGAVTFQWYKVEGGKETAVGSATTKNQFDLSALKLPAGQHTFRFSATCDGYEKMSQDIAVTVQKANISASLITPPTAQENLTYTGRE
;
A
#
# COMPACT_ATOMS: atom_id res chain seq x y z
N GLN A 1 2.21 24.37 -11.07
CA GLN A 1 3.38 24.29 -10.19
C GLN A 1 4.47 23.49 -10.87
N VAL A 2 5.69 23.93 -10.72
CA VAL A 2 6.89 23.20 -11.15
C VAL A 2 7.67 22.83 -9.90
N THR A 3 8.12 21.57 -9.84
CA THR A 3 9.13 21.13 -8.88
C THR A 3 10.39 20.80 -9.68
N ALA A 4 11.44 21.58 -9.48
CA ALA A 4 12.72 21.38 -10.14
C ALA A 4 13.44 20.13 -9.59
N ALA A 5 14.50 19.70 -10.29
CA ALA A 5 15.27 18.51 -9.88
C ALA A 5 15.94 18.66 -8.49
N ASP A 6 16.20 19.89 -8.03
CA ASP A 6 16.72 20.20 -6.70
C ASP A 6 15.66 20.21 -5.58
N GLY A 7 14.39 19.93 -5.93
CA GLY A 7 13.24 19.93 -5.01
C GLY A 7 12.60 21.29 -4.78
N SER A 8 13.11 22.38 -5.33
CA SER A 8 12.47 23.70 -5.25
C SER A 8 11.15 23.71 -6.03
N SER A 9 10.17 24.48 -5.56
CA SER A 9 8.85 24.56 -6.19
C SER A 9 8.43 26.00 -6.47
N SER A 10 7.89 26.24 -7.66
CA SER A 10 7.35 27.52 -8.11
C SER A 10 5.98 27.37 -8.76
N ALA A 11 5.10 28.34 -8.57
CA ALA A 11 3.79 28.39 -9.19
C ALA A 11 3.83 29.27 -10.45
N TYR A 12 3.12 28.83 -11.48
CA TYR A 12 2.99 29.55 -12.76
C TYR A 12 1.51 29.65 -13.12
N THR A 13 1.13 30.75 -13.73
CA THR A 13 -0.22 30.97 -14.27
C THR A 13 -0.35 30.47 -15.71
N ASP A 14 0.76 30.35 -16.41
CA ASP A 14 0.85 29.85 -17.78
C ASP A 14 1.56 28.49 -17.82
N ILE A 15 0.95 27.53 -18.53
CA ILE A 15 1.46 26.17 -18.64
C ILE A 15 2.74 26.09 -19.50
N ALA A 16 2.84 26.90 -20.54
CA ALA A 16 4.03 26.92 -21.39
C ALA A 16 5.25 27.44 -20.62
N ALA A 17 5.06 28.50 -19.82
CA ALA A 17 6.12 29.00 -18.93
C ALA A 17 6.51 27.97 -17.87
N ALA A 18 5.55 27.22 -17.32
CA ALA A 18 5.81 26.14 -16.37
C ALA A 18 6.66 25.02 -17.04
N ILE A 19 6.30 24.59 -18.24
CA ILE A 19 7.03 23.57 -19.00
C ILE A 19 8.46 24.02 -19.30
N ALA A 20 8.65 25.27 -19.74
CA ALA A 20 9.97 25.81 -20.03
C ALA A 20 10.87 25.89 -18.78
N ALA A 21 10.28 26.12 -17.61
CA ALA A 21 11.00 26.20 -16.36
C ALA A 21 11.26 24.85 -15.67
N ALA A 22 10.72 23.76 -16.19
CA ALA A 22 10.76 22.45 -15.51
C ALA A 22 12.16 21.80 -15.53
N ASP A 23 12.94 22.03 -16.57
CA ASP A 23 14.33 21.55 -16.73
C ASP A 23 14.56 20.13 -16.20
N GLY A 24 13.81 19.15 -16.74
CA GLY A 24 13.84 17.75 -16.30
C GLY A 24 13.06 17.43 -15.01
N GLY A 25 12.50 18.44 -14.35
CA GLY A 25 11.69 18.29 -13.13
C GLY A 25 10.26 17.84 -13.41
N THR A 26 9.37 18.14 -12.47
CA THR A 26 7.95 17.76 -12.54
C THR A 26 7.05 18.98 -12.69
N VAL A 27 6.18 18.97 -13.70
CA VAL A 27 5.07 19.94 -13.86
C VAL A 27 3.81 19.34 -13.28
N LYS A 28 3.24 20.01 -12.27
CA LYS A 28 1.99 19.61 -11.61
C LYS A 28 0.88 20.60 -11.95
N LEU A 29 -0.24 20.12 -12.48
CA LEU A 29 -1.40 20.97 -12.75
C LEU A 29 -2.13 21.36 -11.47
N LEU A 30 -2.53 22.63 -11.37
CA LEU A 30 -3.37 23.15 -10.29
C LEU A 30 -4.82 23.42 -10.75
N ALA A 31 -5.03 23.47 -12.07
CA ALA A 31 -6.32 23.62 -12.71
C ALA A 31 -6.37 22.75 -13.99
N ASN A 32 -7.57 22.56 -14.55
CA ASN A 32 -7.70 21.91 -15.85
C ASN A 32 -6.99 22.76 -16.92
N ALA A 33 -6.37 22.08 -17.86
CA ALA A 33 -5.67 22.71 -18.98
C ALA A 33 -6.40 22.49 -20.29
N GLY A 34 -6.25 23.42 -21.23
CA GLY A 34 -6.65 23.23 -22.62
C GLY A 34 -5.66 22.31 -23.34
N GLU A 35 -4.86 22.90 -24.21
CA GLU A 35 -3.78 22.17 -24.89
C GLU A 35 -2.44 22.29 -24.16
N ILE A 36 -1.72 21.17 -24.08
CA ILE A 36 -0.39 21.07 -23.49
C ILE A 36 0.54 20.49 -24.55
N THR A 37 1.62 21.21 -24.89
CA THR A 37 2.66 20.70 -25.76
C THR A 37 3.98 20.60 -25.00
N ILE A 38 4.63 19.44 -25.05
CA ILE A 38 5.86 19.16 -24.32
C ILE A 38 6.94 18.70 -25.32
N GLY A 39 8.01 19.48 -25.44
CA GLY A 39 9.14 19.20 -26.33
C GLY A 39 10.47 19.00 -25.59
N SER A 40 10.45 19.01 -24.24
CA SER A 40 11.63 18.80 -23.41
C SER A 40 11.35 17.73 -22.35
N PRO A 41 12.33 16.93 -21.93
CA PRO A 41 12.16 15.91 -20.91
C PRO A 41 11.65 16.51 -19.59
N LEU A 42 10.55 15.98 -19.06
CA LEU A 42 9.99 16.29 -17.74
C LEU A 42 9.04 15.20 -17.30
N LYS A 43 8.58 15.25 -16.05
CA LYS A 43 7.43 14.48 -15.57
C LYS A 43 6.19 15.37 -15.50
N LEU A 44 5.04 14.84 -15.94
CA LEU A 44 3.77 15.55 -15.91
C LEU A 44 2.85 14.91 -14.86
N ASP A 45 2.48 15.65 -13.82
CA ASP A 45 1.45 15.28 -12.84
C ASP A 45 0.18 16.06 -13.12
N LEU A 46 -0.84 15.41 -13.66
CA LEU A 46 -2.14 16.05 -13.88
C LEU A 46 -2.91 16.30 -12.58
N ASN A 47 -2.48 15.74 -11.44
CA ASN A 47 -3.02 16.05 -10.10
C ASN A 47 -4.56 16.02 -10.02
N GLY A 48 -5.17 15.01 -10.63
CA GLY A 48 -6.63 14.89 -10.71
C GLY A 48 -7.31 15.91 -11.62
N LYS A 49 -6.56 16.69 -12.38
CA LYS A 49 -7.04 17.61 -13.40
C LYS A 49 -7.05 16.93 -14.76
N THR A 50 -7.65 17.61 -15.74
CA THR A 50 -7.73 17.14 -17.13
C THR A 50 -6.99 18.11 -18.05
N ALA A 51 -6.47 17.56 -19.16
CA ALA A 51 -6.03 18.32 -20.31
C ALA A 51 -6.92 17.98 -21.51
N ALA A 52 -7.40 18.98 -22.24
CA ALA A 52 -8.19 18.73 -23.43
C ALA A 52 -7.35 18.03 -24.50
N LYS A 53 -6.08 18.40 -24.59
CA LYS A 53 -5.12 17.81 -25.51
C LYS A 53 -3.71 17.81 -24.89
N LEU A 54 -2.98 16.72 -25.08
CA LEU A 54 -1.59 16.56 -24.71
C LEU A 54 -0.81 16.13 -25.93
N THR A 55 0.19 16.91 -26.32
CA THR A 55 1.05 16.63 -27.48
C THR A 55 2.51 16.56 -27.02
N VAL A 56 3.26 15.59 -27.54
CA VAL A 56 4.71 15.49 -27.36
C VAL A 56 5.42 15.75 -28.69
N THR A 57 6.59 16.39 -28.62
CA THR A 57 7.41 16.71 -29.80
C THR A 57 8.88 16.38 -29.53
N GLY A 58 9.68 16.30 -30.57
CA GLY A 58 11.10 15.96 -30.48
C GLY A 58 11.32 14.54 -29.98
N ASP A 59 12.27 14.37 -29.07
CA ASP A 59 12.63 13.08 -28.48
C ASP A 59 11.79 12.69 -27.25
N VAL A 60 10.75 13.47 -26.92
CA VAL A 60 9.84 13.20 -25.80
C VAL A 60 8.77 12.20 -26.22
N THR A 61 8.50 11.22 -25.40
CA THR A 61 7.42 10.25 -25.60
C THR A 61 6.33 10.42 -24.54
N LEU A 62 5.11 10.04 -24.85
CA LEU A 62 4.01 10.05 -23.85
C LEU A 62 4.37 9.22 -22.61
N ALA A 63 5.04 8.09 -22.79
CA ALA A 63 5.47 7.22 -21.70
C ALA A 63 6.50 7.91 -20.79
N SER A 64 7.40 8.73 -21.33
CA SER A 64 8.42 9.42 -20.55
C SER A 64 7.85 10.50 -19.62
N LEU A 65 6.65 11.00 -19.89
CA LEU A 65 5.97 12.00 -19.08
C LEU A 65 5.37 11.43 -17.79
N LEU A 66 5.10 10.12 -17.74
CA LEU A 66 4.40 9.51 -16.62
C LEU A 66 5.28 9.46 -15.36
N PRO A 67 4.79 9.94 -14.21
CA PRO A 67 5.35 9.58 -12.91
C PRO A 67 5.25 8.07 -12.68
N GLU A 68 6.13 7.54 -11.83
CA GLU A 68 6.09 6.12 -11.47
C GLU A 68 4.73 5.71 -10.91
N GLY A 69 4.23 4.55 -11.34
CA GLY A 69 2.96 4.00 -10.90
C GLY A 69 1.72 4.73 -11.39
N CYS A 70 1.85 5.68 -12.30
CA CYS A 70 0.73 6.39 -12.91
C CYS A 70 0.49 5.95 -14.35
N ALA A 71 -0.74 6.13 -14.83
CA ALA A 71 -1.11 5.95 -16.21
C ALA A 71 -2.11 7.02 -16.67
N PHE A 72 -2.12 7.31 -17.97
CA PHE A 72 -3.12 8.19 -18.56
C PHE A 72 -4.46 7.49 -18.71
N LYS A 73 -5.52 8.28 -18.64
CA LYS A 73 -6.90 7.87 -18.91
C LYS A 73 -7.55 8.85 -19.87
N SER A 74 -8.46 8.34 -20.71
CA SER A 74 -9.45 9.14 -21.44
C SER A 74 -10.83 8.79 -20.89
N GLY A 75 -11.45 9.71 -20.16
CA GLY A 75 -12.62 9.41 -19.36
C GLY A 75 -12.36 8.33 -18.32
N SER A 76 -13.08 7.20 -18.40
CA SER A 76 -12.88 6.03 -17.51
C SER A 76 -11.89 5.00 -18.04
N THR A 77 -11.43 5.12 -19.30
CA THR A 77 -10.62 4.10 -19.97
C THR A 77 -9.13 4.38 -19.78
N TRP A 78 -8.37 3.36 -19.39
CA TRP A 78 -6.90 3.42 -19.34
C TRP A 78 -6.32 3.48 -20.73
N ILE A 79 -5.36 4.38 -20.95
CA ILE A 79 -4.61 4.49 -22.20
C ILE A 79 -3.38 3.60 -22.07
N THR A 80 -3.35 2.52 -22.83
CA THR A 80 -2.25 1.53 -22.83
C THR A 80 -1.29 1.71 -24.00
N ASP A 81 -1.75 2.30 -25.09
CA ASP A 81 -0.91 2.64 -26.24
C ASP A 81 -0.38 4.08 -26.10
N LEU A 82 0.91 4.19 -25.85
CA LEU A 82 1.64 5.43 -25.67
C LEU A 82 2.68 5.66 -26.80
N THR A 83 2.53 4.98 -27.94
CA THR A 83 3.43 5.09 -29.08
C THR A 83 3.15 6.32 -29.94
N GLY A 84 1.95 6.89 -29.84
CA GLY A 84 1.56 8.13 -30.52
C GLY A 84 2.23 9.36 -29.93
N THR A 85 1.98 10.50 -30.56
CA THR A 85 2.48 11.81 -30.12
C THR A 85 1.40 12.69 -29.50
N GLU A 86 0.16 12.22 -29.48
CA GLU A 86 -0.99 13.02 -29.06
C GLU A 86 -2.02 12.19 -28.28
N LEU A 87 -2.61 12.79 -27.25
CA LEU A 87 -3.76 12.27 -26.51
C LEU A 87 -4.81 13.36 -26.36
N THR A 88 -6.11 12.99 -26.32
CA THR A 88 -7.23 13.92 -26.12
C THR A 88 -8.03 13.53 -24.87
N ASN A 89 -8.65 14.54 -24.23
CA ASN A 89 -9.43 14.36 -22.99
C ASN A 89 -8.69 13.56 -21.92
N VAL A 90 -7.46 13.98 -21.64
CA VAL A 90 -6.51 13.23 -20.83
C VAL A 90 -6.68 13.55 -19.36
N SER A 91 -6.76 12.55 -18.55
CA SER A 91 -6.54 12.58 -17.11
C SER A 91 -5.44 11.59 -16.72
N MET A 92 -5.02 11.62 -15.46
CA MET A 92 -4.02 10.69 -14.92
C MET A 92 -4.51 10.14 -13.60
N ALA A 93 -4.29 8.87 -13.38
CA ALA A 93 -4.58 8.21 -12.11
C ALA A 93 -3.43 7.26 -11.73
N LYS A 94 -3.35 6.98 -10.43
CA LYS A 94 -2.47 5.95 -9.91
C LYS A 94 -2.94 4.59 -10.40
N LEU A 95 -1.98 3.74 -10.77
CA LEU A 95 -2.27 2.36 -11.11
C LEU A 95 -2.63 1.59 -9.84
N PRO A 96 -3.62 0.69 -9.90
CA PRO A 96 -3.88 -0.23 -8.80
C PRO A 96 -2.69 -1.19 -8.66
N ILE A 97 -2.46 -1.68 -7.45
CA ILE A 97 -1.59 -2.84 -7.23
C ILE A 97 -2.21 -4.00 -8.01
N LYS A 98 -1.45 -4.60 -8.94
CA LYS A 98 -1.97 -5.56 -9.93
C LYS A 98 -2.55 -6.81 -9.29
N SER A 99 -1.86 -7.37 -8.31
CA SER A 99 -2.32 -8.54 -7.59
C SER A 99 -1.69 -8.63 -6.20
N MET A 100 -2.43 -9.27 -5.30
CA MET A 100 -1.93 -9.68 -4.00
C MET A 100 -2.23 -11.17 -3.84
N ASP A 101 -1.21 -11.90 -3.42
CA ASP A 101 -1.32 -13.30 -3.04
C ASP A 101 -1.16 -13.39 -1.51
N TYR A 102 -2.18 -13.86 -0.82
CA TYR A 102 -2.22 -13.99 0.63
C TYR A 102 -3.25 -15.03 1.03
N GLU A 103 -3.03 -15.64 2.18
CA GLU A 103 -4.02 -16.53 2.77
C GLU A 103 -5.16 -15.71 3.40
N THR A 104 -6.38 -15.92 2.96
CA THR A 104 -7.57 -15.26 3.52
C THR A 104 -7.96 -15.79 4.90
N LYS A 105 -7.45 -16.98 5.26
CA LYS A 105 -7.72 -17.66 6.54
C LYS A 105 -6.47 -18.33 7.05
N MET A 106 -6.24 -18.25 8.34
CA MET A 106 -5.15 -18.91 9.05
C MET A 106 -5.66 -19.58 10.32
N SER A 107 -5.11 -20.73 10.68
CA SER A 107 -5.36 -21.39 11.97
C SER A 107 -4.07 -21.61 12.72
N MET A 108 -4.08 -21.34 14.03
CA MET A 108 -2.97 -21.61 14.94
C MET A 108 -3.50 -22.11 16.28
N THR A 109 -2.66 -22.79 17.07
CA THR A 109 -3.00 -23.19 18.44
C THR A 109 -2.60 -22.07 19.40
N TYR A 110 -3.32 -21.90 20.50
CA TYR A 110 -2.97 -20.95 21.55
C TYR A 110 -1.53 -21.16 22.04
N GLY A 111 -0.78 -20.10 22.10
CA GLY A 111 0.66 -20.14 22.44
C GLY A 111 1.57 -20.65 21.33
N GLY A 112 1.03 -21.07 20.19
CA GLY A 112 1.79 -21.47 19.01
C GLY A 112 2.30 -20.29 18.19
N MET A 113 3.12 -20.59 17.20
CA MET A 113 3.60 -19.60 16.23
C MET A 113 2.62 -19.46 15.06
N GLY A 114 2.49 -18.25 14.56
CA GLY A 114 1.70 -17.96 13.36
C GLY A 114 2.25 -16.75 12.65
N THR A 115 2.44 -16.86 11.35
CA THR A 115 2.94 -15.75 10.52
C THR A 115 1.99 -15.50 9.37
N LEU A 116 1.49 -14.27 9.26
CA LEU A 116 0.74 -13.81 8.11
C LEU A 116 1.73 -13.36 7.03
N LEU A 117 1.51 -13.78 5.79
CA LEU A 117 2.35 -13.46 4.64
C LEU A 117 1.51 -12.86 3.54
N VAL A 118 2.02 -11.79 2.92
CA VAL A 118 1.40 -11.14 1.76
C VAL A 118 2.44 -10.94 0.67
N LYS A 119 2.17 -11.42 -0.52
CA LYS A 119 2.97 -11.16 -1.71
C LYS A 119 2.24 -10.16 -2.60
N VAL A 120 2.89 -9.05 -2.94
CA VAL A 120 2.33 -8.01 -3.80
C VAL A 120 3.05 -8.00 -5.14
N THR A 121 2.29 -8.03 -6.22
CA THR A 121 2.81 -7.84 -7.58
C THR A 121 2.31 -6.49 -8.11
N LYS A 122 3.22 -5.66 -8.54
CA LYS A 122 2.94 -4.35 -9.15
C LYS A 122 3.64 -4.25 -10.50
N GLU A 123 2.99 -3.61 -11.44
CA GLU A 123 3.52 -3.31 -12.78
C GLU A 123 2.89 -2.02 -13.31
N PRO A 124 3.67 -1.14 -13.96
CA PRO A 124 5.12 -1.07 -13.91
C PRO A 124 5.59 -0.47 -12.59
N GLY A 125 6.85 -0.64 -12.26
CA GLY A 125 7.48 0.13 -11.21
C GLY A 125 8.32 -0.69 -10.23
N THR A 126 9.32 -0.04 -9.66
CA THR A 126 10.35 -0.64 -8.80
C THR A 126 10.22 -0.25 -7.33
N GLY A 127 9.50 0.82 -6.99
CA GLY A 127 9.39 1.35 -5.63
C GLY A 127 9.06 0.28 -4.57
N ALA A 128 9.50 0.47 -3.34
CA ALA A 128 9.23 -0.43 -2.25
C ALA A 128 7.75 -0.41 -1.85
N VAL A 129 7.20 -1.57 -1.55
CA VAL A 129 5.87 -1.68 -0.93
C VAL A 129 6.02 -1.59 0.58
N THR A 130 5.23 -0.74 1.21
CA THR A 130 5.15 -0.60 2.66
C THR A 130 3.85 -1.21 3.16
N PHE A 131 3.94 -2.07 4.17
CA PHE A 131 2.82 -2.73 4.81
C PHE A 131 2.55 -2.12 6.17
N GLN A 132 1.28 -1.90 6.51
CA GLN A 132 0.80 -1.64 7.85
C GLN A 132 -0.23 -2.69 8.22
N TRP A 133 -0.06 -3.29 9.40
CA TRP A 133 -0.95 -4.32 9.93
C TRP A 133 -1.88 -3.72 10.99
N TYR A 134 -3.09 -4.24 11.05
CA TYR A 134 -4.12 -3.84 11.98
C TYR A 134 -4.82 -5.06 12.58
N LYS A 135 -5.20 -4.97 13.83
CA LYS A 135 -6.22 -5.84 14.43
C LYS A 135 -7.57 -5.18 14.24
N VAL A 136 -8.58 -5.94 13.81
CA VAL A 136 -9.93 -5.45 13.57
C VAL A 136 -10.87 -6.06 14.60
N GLU A 137 -11.49 -5.22 15.44
CA GLU A 137 -12.43 -5.63 16.47
C GLU A 137 -13.67 -4.73 16.43
N GLY A 138 -14.86 -5.33 16.25
CA GLY A 138 -16.11 -4.58 16.18
C GLY A 138 -16.13 -3.52 15.07
N GLY A 139 -15.44 -3.76 13.96
CA GLY A 139 -15.30 -2.81 12.85
C GLY A 139 -14.24 -1.72 13.06
N LYS A 140 -13.59 -1.68 14.24
CA LYS A 140 -12.53 -0.71 14.55
C LYS A 140 -11.16 -1.31 14.24
N GLU A 141 -10.32 -0.55 13.54
CA GLU A 141 -8.94 -0.89 13.25
C GLU A 141 -8.01 -0.34 14.34
N THR A 142 -7.12 -1.18 14.83
CA THR A 142 -6.03 -0.78 15.72
C THR A 142 -4.70 -1.23 15.11
N ALA A 143 -3.80 -0.29 14.85
CA ALA A 143 -2.50 -0.60 14.27
C ALA A 143 -1.70 -1.55 15.19
N VAL A 144 -1.10 -2.58 14.60
CA VAL A 144 -0.20 -3.53 15.27
C VAL A 144 1.19 -3.39 14.67
N GLY A 145 2.11 -2.89 15.47
CA GLY A 145 3.45 -2.54 15.00
C GLY A 145 3.50 -1.28 14.13
N SER A 146 4.69 -0.92 13.70
CA SER A 146 4.92 0.20 12.78
C SER A 146 4.85 -0.27 11.33
N ALA A 147 4.60 0.65 10.41
CA ALA A 147 4.70 0.40 8.98
C ALA A 147 6.10 -0.13 8.60
N THR A 148 6.15 -1.12 7.72
CA THR A 148 7.38 -1.84 7.38
C THR A 148 7.39 -2.30 5.93
N THR A 149 8.55 -2.48 5.36
CA THR A 149 8.71 -3.13 4.04
C THR A 149 8.68 -4.67 4.11
N LYS A 150 8.65 -5.25 5.32
CA LYS A 150 8.50 -6.69 5.50
C LYS A 150 7.06 -7.09 5.17
N ASN A 151 6.92 -8.03 4.27
CA ASN A 151 5.63 -8.55 3.78
C ASN A 151 5.03 -9.64 4.67
N GLN A 152 5.52 -9.77 5.89
CA GLN A 152 5.07 -10.76 6.87
C GLN A 152 4.84 -10.12 8.24
N PHE A 153 3.93 -10.72 9.01
CA PHE A 153 3.63 -10.31 10.37
C PHE A 153 3.54 -11.52 11.30
N ASP A 154 4.33 -11.51 12.35
CA ASP A 154 4.37 -12.57 13.38
C ASP A 154 3.29 -12.30 14.44
N LEU A 155 2.35 -13.24 14.57
CA LEU A 155 1.24 -13.19 15.52
C LEU A 155 1.65 -13.66 16.94
N SER A 156 2.78 -14.35 17.10
CA SER A 156 3.16 -14.98 18.38
C SER A 156 3.31 -13.98 19.52
N ALA A 157 3.81 -12.77 19.21
CA ALA A 157 3.97 -11.69 20.18
C ALA A 157 2.65 -11.14 20.73
N LEU A 158 1.52 -11.33 20.01
CA LEU A 158 0.23 -10.77 20.40
C LEU A 158 -0.50 -11.59 21.46
N LYS A 159 -0.04 -12.83 21.76
CA LYS A 159 -0.66 -13.73 22.75
C LYS A 159 -2.19 -13.80 22.60
N LEU A 160 -2.68 -13.99 21.40
CA LEU A 160 -4.10 -13.99 21.08
C LEU A 160 -4.85 -15.06 21.87
N PRO A 161 -5.99 -14.76 22.51
CA PRO A 161 -6.81 -15.77 23.15
C PRO A 161 -7.41 -16.73 22.12
N ALA A 162 -7.83 -17.91 22.54
CA ALA A 162 -8.54 -18.84 21.66
C ALA A 162 -9.85 -18.20 21.16
N GLY A 163 -10.12 -18.33 19.87
CA GLY A 163 -11.27 -17.72 19.21
C GLY A 163 -10.96 -17.25 17.79
N GLN A 164 -11.90 -16.48 17.27
CA GLN A 164 -11.78 -15.86 15.94
C GLN A 164 -11.24 -14.44 16.07
N HIS A 165 -10.28 -14.11 15.23
CA HIS A 165 -9.68 -12.78 15.14
C HIS A 165 -9.64 -12.35 13.69
N THR A 166 -9.75 -11.05 13.44
CA THR A 166 -9.57 -10.48 12.11
C THR A 166 -8.37 -9.55 12.12
N PHE A 167 -7.47 -9.77 11.19
CA PHE A 167 -6.36 -8.87 10.91
C PHE A 167 -6.56 -8.26 9.54
N ARG A 168 -6.16 -7.02 9.41
CA ARG A 168 -6.13 -6.29 8.12
C ARG A 168 -4.71 -5.87 7.84
N PHE A 169 -4.26 -6.05 6.61
CA PHE A 169 -3.08 -5.36 6.14
C PHE A 169 -3.47 -4.29 5.14
N SER A 170 -2.67 -3.24 5.07
CA SER A 170 -2.68 -2.30 3.96
C SER A 170 -1.31 -2.25 3.31
N ALA A 171 -1.30 -2.31 1.99
CA ALA A 171 -0.11 -2.17 1.18
C ALA A 171 -0.14 -0.80 0.49
N THR A 172 0.95 -0.06 0.60
CA THR A 172 1.14 1.24 -0.04
C THR A 172 2.45 1.25 -0.82
N CYS A 173 2.46 1.92 -1.95
CA CYS A 173 3.65 2.17 -2.76
C CYS A 173 3.44 3.51 -3.47
N ASP A 174 4.49 4.30 -3.61
CA ASP A 174 4.39 5.58 -4.33
C ASP A 174 3.89 5.35 -5.75
N GLY A 175 2.99 6.22 -6.20
CA GLY A 175 2.36 6.13 -7.50
C GLY A 175 1.23 5.11 -7.62
N TYR A 176 0.98 4.25 -6.62
CA TYR A 176 -0.08 3.24 -6.65
C TYR A 176 -1.23 3.59 -5.69
N GLU A 177 -2.43 3.09 -6.00
CA GLU A 177 -3.52 3.13 -5.05
C GLU A 177 -3.24 2.22 -3.86
N LYS A 178 -3.59 2.70 -2.66
CA LYS A 178 -3.52 1.89 -1.45
C LYS A 178 -4.48 0.71 -1.56
N MET A 179 -4.01 -0.49 -1.22
CA MET A 179 -4.85 -1.68 -1.09
C MET A 179 -4.90 -2.16 0.35
N SER A 180 -6.05 -2.69 0.75
CA SER A 180 -6.25 -3.29 2.08
C SER A 180 -7.12 -4.53 1.97
N GLN A 181 -6.78 -5.58 2.73
CA GLN A 181 -7.53 -6.83 2.76
C GLN A 181 -7.53 -7.43 4.17
N ASP A 182 -8.56 -8.20 4.46
CA ASP A 182 -8.73 -8.88 5.73
C ASP A 182 -8.27 -10.33 5.69
N ILE A 183 -7.70 -10.79 6.80
CA ILE A 183 -7.31 -12.17 7.03
C ILE A 183 -8.01 -12.66 8.29
N ALA A 184 -8.77 -13.74 8.20
CA ALA A 184 -9.37 -14.38 9.36
C ALA A 184 -8.36 -15.31 10.04
N VAL A 185 -8.15 -15.12 11.33
CA VAL A 185 -7.24 -15.95 12.14
C VAL A 185 -8.04 -16.70 13.19
N THR A 186 -7.97 -18.02 13.17
CA THR A 186 -8.58 -18.90 14.19
C THR A 186 -7.50 -19.38 15.15
N VAL A 187 -7.62 -19.02 16.41
CA VAL A 187 -6.77 -19.55 17.48
C VAL A 187 -7.52 -20.70 18.17
N GLN A 188 -7.04 -21.90 18.00
CA GLN A 188 -7.58 -23.10 18.65
C GLN A 188 -7.10 -23.17 20.09
N LYS A 189 -7.90 -23.76 20.96
CA LYS A 189 -7.50 -24.06 22.34
C LYS A 189 -6.31 -25.04 22.32
N ALA A 190 -5.33 -24.78 23.16
CA ALA A 190 -4.28 -25.77 23.41
C ALA A 190 -4.84 -26.92 24.24
N ASN A 191 -4.43 -28.15 23.92
CA ASN A 191 -4.73 -29.28 24.77
C ASN A 191 -3.83 -29.24 26.02
N ILE A 192 -4.43 -29.35 27.19
CA ILE A 192 -3.70 -29.54 28.44
C ILE A 192 -3.33 -31.02 28.49
N SER A 193 -2.05 -31.33 28.28
CA SER A 193 -1.52 -32.69 28.48
C SER A 193 -0.95 -32.84 29.89
N ALA A 194 -0.93 -34.06 30.41
CA ALA A 194 -0.33 -34.35 31.71
C ALA A 194 1.13 -33.85 31.84
N SER A 195 1.86 -33.76 30.71
CA SER A 195 3.22 -33.24 30.67
C SER A 195 3.33 -31.71 30.87
N LEU A 196 2.24 -30.96 30.68
CA LEU A 196 2.18 -29.52 30.89
C LEU A 196 1.66 -29.14 32.28
N ILE A 197 1.17 -30.10 33.05
CA ILE A 197 0.66 -29.92 34.40
C ILE A 197 1.65 -30.52 35.37
N THR A 198 2.28 -29.69 36.20
CA THR A 198 2.98 -30.18 37.37
C THR A 198 1.91 -30.62 38.39
N PRO A 199 1.75 -31.92 38.67
CA PRO A 199 0.79 -32.32 39.69
C PRO A 199 1.11 -31.64 41.04
N PRO A 200 0.13 -31.25 41.81
CA PRO A 200 0.39 -30.76 43.15
C PRO A 200 1.12 -31.85 43.95
N THR A 201 2.23 -31.50 44.52
CA THR A 201 2.96 -32.38 45.44
C THR A 201 2.09 -32.56 46.69
N ALA A 202 1.80 -33.80 47.04
CA ALA A 202 1.16 -34.09 48.31
C ALA A 202 2.01 -33.50 49.45
N GLN A 203 1.37 -32.69 50.29
CA GLN A 203 2.06 -32.19 51.49
C GLN A 203 2.20 -33.36 52.46
N GLU A 204 3.41 -33.84 52.62
CA GLU A 204 3.70 -34.89 53.58
C GLU A 204 3.56 -34.36 55.03
N ASN A 205 3.12 -35.20 55.91
CA ASN A 205 2.97 -34.91 57.36
C ASN A 205 1.83 -33.94 57.74
N LEU A 206 0.74 -33.95 56.99
CA LEU A 206 -0.49 -33.36 57.47
C LEU A 206 -1.08 -34.17 58.64
N THR A 207 -0.90 -33.68 59.87
CA THR A 207 -1.57 -34.26 61.04
C THR A 207 -2.95 -33.63 61.15
N TYR A 208 -3.99 -34.44 61.12
CA TYR A 208 -5.36 -33.97 61.39
C TYR A 208 -5.45 -33.55 62.86
N THR A 209 -5.64 -32.27 63.14
CA THR A 209 -5.68 -31.71 64.51
C THR A 209 -7.06 -31.75 65.14
N GLY A 210 -8.10 -32.21 64.39
CA GLY A 210 -9.48 -32.32 64.94
C GLY A 210 -10.14 -30.98 65.21
N ARG A 211 -9.66 -29.86 64.69
CA ARG A 211 -10.29 -28.55 64.79
C ARG A 211 -10.72 -28.08 63.39
N GLU A 212 -12.00 -27.72 63.25
CA GLU A 212 -12.55 -27.02 62.08
C GLU A 212 -12.02 -25.58 62.03
#